data_babdfb4819bf0d7f79e1ac7194507df6
#
_entry.id   babdfb4819bf0d7f79e1ac7194507df6
#
_cell.length_a   1.000
_cell.length_b   1.000
_cell.length_c   1.000
_cell.angle_alpha   90.00
_cell.angle_beta   90.00
_cell.angle_gamma   90.00
#
_symmetry.space_group_name_H-M   'P 1'
#
loop_
_entity.id
_entity.type
_entity.pdbx_description
1 polymer ?
#
loop_
_entity_poly.entity_id
_entity_poly.type
_entity_poly.pdbx_seq_one_letter_code
_entity_poly.pdbx_strand_id
1 'polypeptide(L)'
;MKRAITFFVFLILLLPSLAEAEVVDDPFTVYIQEKLIDLGLLEGEPTGINDQATQQAIKAFQEKAGLVIDGMVGVNTFPKLLLGESAYLQTSPTTTVPVTTTTTVPIGPDTEPPVWDETQPPYASEIGSLFNLNMPSVTDNVGIVSYEVYVNGALSTHVSISDSKLLVTPKYDMTCADQLIYVIAFDDAGNSSQSPTFTIPQSDPCISSSSSSQTYFAVTFGGTSFDYSEAIAVDSSGNSYITGYFSGTVDFGGGDVTSAGNTDIFVLKLNSSGTFQWVSTFGSTGRDVGYGIAVDSSGNYYILGYFEGTVDFGGGDVTSVSARDIFVLKLDSSGTFQWVNTFGGTSDNVGIGIAVDSSGNSYILGYFEGTVNFGGGNVTPAGYNDIFVLKLNSSGTFQWVSTFGSTSNDVGIGIAVDSSGNSYITGYFEGTVDFGGGNITSSGGADIFVLKLNSSGTFQWVSTFGGTSTDVGYGIAVDSSGNFYITGYFQGTVDFGGGDVTSAGNTDIFVLKLNSSGTFQWVSTFGSTGRDYSEAIAVDSSGNSYITGYFEGTVDFGGGDVTSAGNTDIFVLKLNSSGGGIG
;
A
#
# COMPACT_ATOMS: atom_id res chain seq x y z
N MET A 1 -9.04 -47.69 -39.69
CA MET A 1 -8.00 -47.36 -38.68
C MET A 1 -6.74 -46.84 -39.37
N LYS A 2 -6.84 -45.88 -40.33
CA LYS A 2 -5.68 -45.26 -41.01
C LYS A 2 -6.04 -43.82 -41.51
N ARG A 3 -6.86 -43.05 -40.73
CA ARG A 3 -7.20 -41.66 -41.06
C ARG A 3 -7.16 -40.72 -39.84
N ALA A 4 -6.57 -41.11 -38.69
CA ALA A 4 -6.51 -40.29 -37.47
C ALA A 4 -5.09 -39.85 -37.07
N ILE A 5 -4.05 -40.15 -37.89
CA ILE A 5 -2.65 -39.84 -37.54
C ILE A 5 -2.08 -38.66 -38.39
N THR A 6 -2.79 -38.23 -39.42
CA THR A 6 -2.27 -37.17 -40.32
C THR A 6 -2.73 -35.76 -39.95
N PHE A 7 -3.53 -35.59 -38.89
CA PHE A 7 -4.01 -34.25 -38.45
C PHE A 7 -3.25 -33.68 -37.26
N PHE A 8 -2.34 -34.48 -36.64
CA PHE A 8 -1.57 -34.04 -35.45
C PHE A 8 -0.15 -33.53 -35.77
N VAL A 9 0.35 -33.71 -37.00
CA VAL A 9 1.71 -33.28 -37.38
C VAL A 9 1.71 -31.93 -38.13
N PHE A 10 0.54 -31.37 -38.49
CA PHE A 10 0.45 -30.08 -39.23
C PHE A 10 0.05 -28.88 -38.34
N LEU A 11 -0.16 -29.10 -37.03
CA LEU A 11 -0.51 -28.02 -36.09
C LEU A 11 0.69 -27.55 -35.23
N ILE A 12 1.90 -28.08 -35.47
CA ILE A 12 3.13 -27.68 -34.74
C ILE A 12 4.02 -26.71 -35.56
N LEU A 13 3.63 -26.38 -36.79
CA LEU A 13 4.46 -25.55 -37.69
C LEU A 13 3.84 -24.16 -38.04
N LEU A 14 2.85 -23.69 -37.28
CA LEU A 14 2.27 -22.35 -37.44
C LEU A 14 1.96 -21.64 -36.12
N LEU A 15 2.86 -21.79 -35.14
CA LEU A 15 2.97 -20.81 -34.07
C LEU A 15 4.04 -19.80 -34.52
N PRO A 16 3.74 -18.51 -34.64
CA PRO A 16 4.79 -17.51 -34.74
C PRO A 16 5.67 -17.64 -33.49
N SER A 17 6.98 -17.53 -33.69
CA SER A 17 7.96 -17.41 -32.63
C SER A 17 7.39 -16.48 -31.56
N LEU A 18 7.18 -17.00 -30.35
CA LEU A 18 7.06 -16.17 -29.18
C LEU A 18 8.32 -15.28 -29.18
N ALA A 19 8.13 -13.99 -29.40
CA ALA A 19 9.14 -13.02 -29.10
C ALA A 19 9.61 -13.31 -27.66
N GLU A 20 10.89 -13.52 -27.50
CA GLU A 20 11.52 -13.60 -26.19
C GLU A 20 11.04 -12.38 -25.42
N ALA A 21 10.29 -12.61 -24.34
CA ALA A 21 10.05 -11.58 -23.35
C ALA A 21 11.46 -11.15 -22.89
N GLU A 22 11.74 -9.88 -22.97
CA GLU A 22 12.96 -9.31 -22.40
C GLU A 22 12.99 -9.74 -20.94
N VAL A 23 13.94 -10.62 -20.63
CA VAL A 23 14.13 -11.13 -19.27
C VAL A 23 14.76 -9.99 -18.50
N VAL A 24 14.00 -9.37 -17.64
CA VAL A 24 14.52 -8.33 -16.73
C VAL A 24 15.43 -9.04 -15.73
N ASP A 25 16.73 -8.74 -15.78
CA ASP A 25 17.70 -9.22 -14.82
C ASP A 25 17.26 -8.78 -13.41
N ASP A 26 16.90 -9.74 -12.55
CA ASP A 26 16.61 -9.46 -11.14
C ASP A 26 17.93 -9.33 -10.36
N PRO A 27 18.27 -8.13 -9.83
CA PRO A 27 19.55 -7.91 -9.14
C PRO A 27 19.76 -8.83 -7.94
N PHE A 28 18.69 -9.26 -7.27
CA PHE A 28 18.77 -10.20 -6.16
C PHE A 28 19.13 -11.60 -6.66
N THR A 29 18.53 -12.04 -7.75
CA THR A 29 18.86 -13.33 -8.38
C THR A 29 20.28 -13.32 -8.92
N VAL A 30 20.76 -12.24 -9.55
CA VAL A 30 22.17 -12.07 -9.96
C VAL A 30 23.10 -12.28 -8.77
N TYR A 31 22.85 -11.60 -7.66
CA TYR A 31 23.66 -11.70 -6.45
C TYR A 31 23.70 -13.13 -5.87
N ILE A 32 22.55 -13.83 -5.84
CA ILE A 32 22.47 -15.23 -5.38
C ILE A 32 23.27 -16.14 -6.30
N GLN A 33 23.17 -15.96 -7.62
CA GLN A 33 23.94 -16.71 -8.61
C GLN A 33 25.45 -16.50 -8.45
N GLU A 34 25.91 -15.26 -8.26
CA GLU A 34 27.33 -14.97 -7.96
C GLU A 34 27.81 -15.75 -6.74
N LYS A 35 27.04 -15.78 -5.65
CA LYS A 35 27.41 -16.54 -4.44
C LYS A 35 27.44 -18.04 -4.68
N LEU A 36 26.54 -18.57 -5.47
CA LEU A 36 26.51 -20.00 -5.82
C LEU A 36 27.67 -20.39 -6.76
N ILE A 37 28.08 -19.48 -7.64
CA ILE A 37 29.26 -19.62 -8.51
C ILE A 37 30.55 -19.60 -7.68
N ASP A 38 30.70 -18.64 -6.75
CA ASP A 38 31.82 -18.55 -5.82
C ASP A 38 32.00 -19.83 -5.00
N LEU A 39 30.90 -20.50 -4.68
CA LEU A 39 30.88 -21.76 -3.93
C LEU A 39 31.01 -23.01 -4.82
N GLY A 40 31.16 -22.83 -6.13
CA GLY A 40 31.27 -23.94 -7.08
C GLY A 40 29.99 -24.79 -7.19
N LEU A 41 28.84 -24.22 -6.90
CA LEU A 41 27.53 -24.89 -6.95
C LEU A 41 26.73 -24.53 -8.19
N LEU A 42 27.08 -23.46 -8.87
CA LEU A 42 26.54 -23.00 -10.15
C LEU A 42 27.71 -22.69 -11.09
N GLU A 43 27.57 -22.99 -12.39
CA GLU A 43 28.57 -22.70 -13.42
C GLU A 43 28.02 -21.65 -14.40
N GLY A 44 28.90 -20.78 -14.90
CA GLY A 44 28.58 -19.75 -15.91
C GLY A 44 28.61 -18.33 -15.36
N GLU A 45 28.07 -17.39 -16.14
CA GLU A 45 27.90 -16.00 -15.74
C GLU A 45 26.51 -15.82 -15.09
N PRO A 46 26.36 -14.90 -14.10
CA PRO A 46 25.04 -14.63 -13.51
C PRO A 46 24.08 -14.07 -14.57
N THR A 47 22.88 -14.64 -14.63
CA THR A 47 21.88 -14.31 -15.65
C THR A 47 20.71 -13.49 -15.12
N GLY A 48 20.59 -13.32 -13.79
CA GLY A 48 19.43 -12.71 -13.15
C GLY A 48 18.13 -13.52 -13.25
N ILE A 49 18.19 -14.73 -13.80
CA ILE A 49 17.02 -15.61 -13.99
C ILE A 49 17.04 -16.73 -12.94
N ASN A 50 15.98 -16.83 -12.15
CA ASN A 50 15.81 -17.95 -11.21
C ASN A 50 15.34 -19.21 -11.95
N ASP A 51 16.23 -19.75 -12.78
CA ASP A 51 15.99 -20.94 -13.61
C ASP A 51 16.17 -22.26 -12.83
N GLN A 52 15.99 -23.38 -13.54
CA GLN A 52 16.12 -24.70 -12.94
C GLN A 52 17.55 -24.97 -12.43
N ALA A 53 18.58 -24.45 -13.08
CA ALA A 53 19.97 -24.63 -12.66
C ALA A 53 20.23 -23.86 -11.35
N THR A 54 19.78 -22.63 -11.26
CA THR A 54 19.83 -21.79 -10.04
C THR A 54 19.11 -22.47 -8.88
N GLN A 55 17.90 -22.97 -9.09
CA GLN A 55 17.12 -23.66 -8.04
C GLN A 55 17.79 -24.97 -7.57
N GLN A 56 18.43 -25.71 -8.48
CA GLN A 56 19.20 -26.91 -8.11
C GLN A 56 20.45 -26.54 -7.30
N ALA A 57 21.15 -25.48 -7.66
CA ALA A 57 22.30 -24.98 -6.91
C ALA A 57 21.91 -24.50 -5.49
N ILE A 58 20.77 -23.81 -5.35
CA ILE A 58 20.21 -23.43 -4.03
C ILE A 58 19.93 -24.68 -3.18
N LYS A 59 19.29 -25.70 -3.74
CA LYS A 59 19.01 -26.95 -3.03
C LYS A 59 20.28 -27.68 -2.60
N ALA A 60 21.28 -27.73 -3.48
CA ALA A 60 22.59 -28.31 -3.16
C ALA A 60 23.29 -27.55 -2.03
N PHE A 61 23.15 -26.23 -2.00
CA PHE A 61 23.63 -25.42 -0.90
C PHE A 61 22.88 -25.72 0.40
N GLN A 62 21.56 -25.73 0.37
CA GLN A 62 20.71 -26.01 1.53
C GLN A 62 21.02 -27.39 2.14
N GLU A 63 21.21 -28.42 1.30
CA GLU A 63 21.61 -29.75 1.75
C GLU A 63 22.95 -29.74 2.48
N LYS A 64 23.98 -29.09 1.89
CA LYS A 64 25.31 -28.97 2.49
C LYS A 64 25.30 -28.15 3.77
N ALA A 65 24.44 -27.14 3.86
CA ALA A 65 24.30 -26.25 5.01
C ALA A 65 23.38 -26.80 6.12
N GLY A 66 22.80 -27.99 5.94
CA GLY A 66 21.87 -28.61 6.90
C GLY A 66 20.56 -27.85 7.07
N LEU A 67 20.06 -27.27 5.99
CA LEU A 67 18.80 -26.51 5.94
C LEU A 67 17.66 -27.34 5.33
N VAL A 68 16.44 -26.81 5.40
CA VAL A 68 15.31 -27.38 4.65
C VAL A 68 15.56 -27.21 3.15
N ILE A 69 15.42 -28.31 2.38
CA ILE A 69 15.74 -28.35 0.95
C ILE A 69 14.48 -28.01 0.16
N ASP A 70 14.19 -26.74 -0.03
CA ASP A 70 13.02 -26.25 -0.79
C ASP A 70 13.39 -25.54 -2.11
N GLY A 71 14.66 -25.17 -2.29
CA GLY A 71 15.14 -24.41 -3.45
C GLY A 71 14.81 -22.94 -3.40
N MET A 72 14.42 -22.41 -2.23
CA MET A 72 14.12 -20.99 -2.02
C MET A 72 15.16 -20.34 -1.11
N VAL A 73 15.56 -19.10 -1.44
CA VAL A 73 16.48 -18.32 -0.62
C VAL A 73 15.67 -17.51 0.39
N GLY A 74 15.33 -18.17 1.50
CA GLY A 74 14.59 -17.57 2.61
C GLY A 74 15.49 -17.12 3.77
N VAL A 75 14.86 -16.77 4.89
CA VAL A 75 15.50 -16.21 6.11
C VAL A 75 16.59 -17.11 6.72
N ASN A 76 16.56 -18.42 6.47
CA ASN A 76 17.56 -19.36 6.95
C ASN A 76 18.63 -19.68 5.90
N THR A 77 18.32 -19.57 4.62
CA THR A 77 19.22 -19.88 3.50
C THR A 77 20.13 -18.71 3.19
N PHE A 78 19.58 -17.50 3.09
CA PHE A 78 20.30 -16.29 2.72
C PHE A 78 21.49 -15.97 3.64
N PRO A 79 21.33 -15.91 4.98
CA PRO A 79 22.46 -15.64 5.86
C PRO A 79 23.60 -16.66 5.76
N LYS A 80 23.28 -17.95 5.59
CA LYS A 80 24.28 -18.99 5.44
C LYS A 80 24.97 -18.94 4.08
N LEU A 81 24.27 -18.58 3.02
CA LEU A 81 24.83 -18.37 1.70
C LEU A 81 25.84 -17.21 1.69
N LEU A 82 25.58 -16.16 2.48
CA LEU A 82 26.49 -15.04 2.68
C LEU A 82 27.80 -15.44 3.37
N LEU A 83 27.76 -16.42 4.27
CA LEU A 83 28.92 -16.89 5.02
C LEU A 83 29.87 -17.79 4.21
N GLY A 84 29.45 -18.21 3.00
CA GLY A 84 30.26 -18.99 2.08
C GLY A 84 30.71 -20.35 2.65
N GLU A 85 31.96 -20.75 2.35
CA GLU A 85 32.50 -22.05 2.76
C GLU A 85 32.49 -22.29 4.28
N SER A 86 32.55 -21.26 5.11
CA SER A 86 32.46 -21.40 6.57
C SER A 86 31.13 -22.01 7.04
N ALA A 87 30.08 -21.95 6.23
CA ALA A 87 28.80 -22.60 6.53
C ALA A 87 28.83 -24.13 6.37
N TYR A 88 29.82 -24.69 5.67
CA TYR A 88 29.95 -26.12 5.43
C TYR A 88 30.70 -26.90 6.51
N LEU A 89 31.49 -26.23 7.34
CA LEU A 89 32.44 -26.87 8.24
C LEU A 89 31.84 -27.35 9.58
N GLN A 90 30.54 -27.20 9.82
CA GLN A 90 29.91 -27.59 11.07
C GLN A 90 29.23 -28.98 11.08
N THR A 91 29.40 -29.82 10.05
CA THR A 91 28.90 -31.20 10.08
C THR A 91 29.97 -32.20 9.63
N SER A 92 30.97 -32.45 10.46
CA SER A 92 31.76 -33.66 10.37
C SER A 92 31.67 -34.44 11.69
N PRO A 93 31.57 -35.78 11.63
CA PRO A 93 31.22 -36.59 12.78
C PRO A 93 32.33 -36.61 13.81
N THR A 94 31.94 -36.48 15.07
CA THR A 94 32.74 -36.64 16.28
C THR A 94 33.68 -37.86 16.21
N THR A 95 34.97 -37.60 16.00
CA THR A 95 36.03 -38.50 16.44
C THR A 95 36.32 -38.20 17.91
N THR A 96 35.94 -39.07 18.81
CA THR A 96 36.31 -39.03 20.21
C THR A 96 37.82 -39.13 20.34
N VAL A 97 38.44 -38.01 20.74
CA VAL A 97 39.83 -38.01 21.30
C VAL A 97 39.70 -38.23 22.78
N PRO A 98 40.54 -39.07 23.43
CA PRO A 98 40.46 -39.34 24.87
C PRO A 98 40.79 -38.09 25.64
N VAL A 99 39.90 -37.70 26.56
CA VAL A 99 40.08 -36.64 27.55
C VAL A 99 41.20 -37.03 28.48
N THR A 100 42.32 -36.34 28.42
CA THR A 100 43.31 -36.31 29.49
C THR A 100 42.72 -35.45 30.61
N THR A 101 42.40 -36.07 31.72
CA THR A 101 41.99 -35.36 32.97
C THR A 101 43.12 -34.48 33.44
N THR A 102 43.03 -33.20 33.18
CA THR A 102 43.74 -32.18 33.97
C THR A 102 42.91 -31.87 35.21
N THR A 103 43.52 -32.01 36.35
CA THR A 103 42.99 -31.66 37.69
C THR A 103 42.55 -30.18 37.67
N THR A 104 41.24 -29.96 37.71
CA THR A 104 40.69 -28.63 37.95
C THR A 104 40.99 -28.19 39.38
N VAL A 105 41.81 -27.20 39.55
CA VAL A 105 41.85 -26.35 40.74
C VAL A 105 40.47 -25.63 40.77
N PRO A 106 39.76 -25.58 41.89
CA PRO A 106 38.53 -24.79 41.99
C PRO A 106 38.89 -23.31 41.80
N ILE A 107 38.57 -22.76 40.67
CA ILE A 107 38.59 -21.32 40.42
C ILE A 107 37.42 -20.75 41.22
N GLY A 108 37.67 -19.74 42.08
CA GLY A 108 36.62 -18.97 42.74
C GLY A 108 35.70 -18.32 41.69
N PRO A 109 34.56 -17.74 42.10
CA PRO A 109 33.69 -17.07 41.16
C PRO A 109 34.48 -16.01 40.40
N ASP A 110 34.35 -16.02 39.06
CA ASP A 110 34.98 -15.02 38.22
C ASP A 110 34.39 -13.64 38.51
N THR A 111 35.26 -12.69 38.76
CA THR A 111 34.90 -11.29 39.08
C THR A 111 35.64 -10.30 38.17
N GLU A 112 36.40 -10.79 37.20
CA GLU A 112 37.17 -9.94 36.31
C GLU A 112 36.37 -9.73 34.98
N PRO A 113 36.15 -8.48 34.57
CA PRO A 113 35.44 -8.20 33.31
C PRO A 113 36.35 -8.47 32.11
N PRO A 114 35.74 -8.74 30.94
CA PRO A 114 36.46 -8.87 29.65
C PRO A 114 37.40 -7.69 29.39
N VAL A 115 38.55 -7.93 28.74
CA VAL A 115 39.54 -6.92 28.41
C VAL A 115 39.69 -6.75 26.92
N TRP A 116 39.46 -5.54 26.45
CA TRP A 116 39.60 -5.16 25.02
C TRP A 116 41.06 -4.85 24.66
N ASP A 117 41.46 -5.27 23.44
CA ASP A 117 42.76 -4.89 22.87
C ASP A 117 42.69 -3.45 22.33
N GLU A 118 43.15 -2.50 23.10
CA GLU A 118 43.17 -1.08 22.75
C GLU A 118 44.19 -0.73 21.65
N THR A 119 45.04 -1.67 21.24
CA THR A 119 46.05 -1.43 20.20
C THR A 119 45.48 -1.46 18.78
N GLN A 120 44.27 -2.01 18.62
CA GLN A 120 43.54 -2.06 17.34
C GLN A 120 42.17 -1.39 17.54
N PRO A 121 42.02 -0.12 17.13
CA PRO A 121 40.70 0.52 17.21
C PRO A 121 39.69 -0.18 16.31
N PRO A 122 38.42 -0.27 16.74
CA PRO A 122 37.36 -0.79 15.91
C PRO A 122 37.19 0.06 14.66
N TYR A 123 36.91 -0.56 13.52
CA TYR A 123 36.58 0.14 12.28
C TYR A 123 35.38 -0.52 11.60
N ALA A 124 34.58 0.29 10.91
CA ALA A 124 33.44 -0.17 10.13
C ALA A 124 33.74 -0.07 8.63
N SER A 125 33.28 -1.06 7.86
CA SER A 125 33.24 -0.99 6.39
C SER A 125 31.79 -1.12 5.93
N GLU A 126 31.38 -0.27 5.00
CA GLU A 126 30.04 -0.31 4.40
C GLU A 126 29.87 -1.52 3.47
N ILE A 127 28.73 -2.19 3.56
CA ILE A 127 28.22 -3.13 2.56
C ILE A 127 26.75 -2.76 2.33
N GLY A 128 26.50 -1.81 1.43
CA GLY A 128 25.15 -1.29 1.19
C GLY A 128 24.56 -0.58 2.40
N SER A 129 23.38 -0.98 2.85
CA SER A 129 22.73 -0.48 4.08
C SER A 129 23.20 -1.18 5.36
N LEU A 130 24.24 -2.02 5.30
CA LEU A 130 24.78 -2.79 6.41
C LEU A 130 26.20 -2.35 6.70
N PHE A 131 26.59 -2.35 7.98
CA PHE A 131 27.96 -2.10 8.41
C PHE A 131 28.62 -3.38 8.88
N ASN A 132 29.78 -3.69 8.33
CA ASN A 132 30.69 -4.68 8.90
C ASN A 132 31.50 -4.01 10.00
N LEU A 133 31.25 -4.36 11.23
CA LEU A 133 31.99 -3.89 12.38
C LEU A 133 33.16 -4.85 12.65
N ASN A 134 34.40 -4.39 12.39
CA ASN A 134 35.58 -5.11 12.80
C ASN A 134 35.95 -4.66 14.21
N MET A 135 35.75 -5.55 15.17
CA MET A 135 36.02 -5.29 16.58
C MET A 135 37.46 -5.61 16.96
N PRO A 136 38.07 -4.86 17.87
CA PRO A 136 39.32 -5.29 18.52
C PRO A 136 39.13 -6.66 19.17
N SER A 137 40.20 -7.41 19.30
CA SER A 137 40.16 -8.66 20.07
C SER A 137 39.80 -8.38 21.54
N VAL A 138 38.96 -9.23 22.09
CA VAL A 138 38.60 -9.18 23.51
C VAL A 138 39.00 -10.53 24.10
N THR A 139 39.62 -10.48 25.27
CA THR A 139 40.05 -11.66 26.00
C THR A 139 39.45 -11.69 27.38
N ASP A 140 39.16 -12.89 27.84
CA ASP A 140 38.64 -13.16 29.15
C ASP A 140 39.14 -14.53 29.66
N ASN A 141 39.19 -14.74 30.97
CA ASN A 141 39.67 -15.97 31.57
C ASN A 141 38.65 -17.12 31.52
N VAL A 142 37.37 -16.84 31.35
CA VAL A 142 36.29 -17.84 31.23
C VAL A 142 35.62 -17.84 29.85
N GLY A 143 35.90 -16.85 29.02
CA GLY A 143 35.41 -16.73 27.66
C GLY A 143 34.23 -15.77 27.50
N ILE A 144 34.12 -15.17 26.31
CA ILE A 144 33.05 -14.22 25.97
C ILE A 144 31.86 -15.01 25.44
N VAL A 145 30.67 -14.71 25.95
CA VAL A 145 29.41 -15.39 25.58
C VAL A 145 28.48 -14.54 24.77
N SER A 146 28.52 -13.20 24.89
CA SER A 146 27.65 -12.30 24.12
C SER A 146 28.22 -10.89 23.98
N TYR A 147 27.65 -10.14 22.98
CA TYR A 147 27.94 -8.71 22.79
C TYR A 147 26.65 -7.93 22.65
N GLU A 148 26.64 -6.71 23.14
CA GLU A 148 25.61 -5.70 22.87
C GLU A 148 26.22 -4.53 22.13
N VAL A 149 25.58 -4.10 21.03
CA VAL A 149 26.03 -2.97 20.21
C VAL A 149 25.17 -1.75 20.51
N TYR A 150 25.81 -0.66 20.83
CA TYR A 150 25.17 0.62 21.08
C TYR A 150 25.51 1.63 19.99
N VAL A 151 24.50 2.29 19.44
CA VAL A 151 24.63 3.39 18.49
C VAL A 151 24.04 4.64 19.14
N ASN A 152 24.84 5.69 19.27
CA ASN A 152 24.44 6.94 19.94
C ASN A 152 23.84 6.73 21.35
N GLY A 153 24.34 5.72 22.06
CA GLY A 153 23.90 5.38 23.41
C GLY A 153 22.63 4.52 23.49
N ALA A 154 22.01 4.15 22.35
CA ALA A 154 20.86 3.25 22.31
C ALA A 154 21.27 1.83 21.86
N LEU A 155 20.72 0.79 22.52
CA LEU A 155 20.95 -0.61 22.15
C LEU A 155 20.41 -0.89 20.75
N SER A 156 21.30 -1.23 19.81
CA SER A 156 20.93 -1.48 18.40
C SER A 156 20.60 -2.94 18.12
N THR A 157 21.40 -3.88 18.65
CA THR A 157 21.22 -5.31 18.39
C THR A 157 21.85 -6.14 19.50
N HIS A 158 21.20 -7.25 19.89
CA HIS A 158 21.80 -8.30 20.70
C HIS A 158 22.34 -9.38 19.77
N VAL A 159 23.64 -9.68 19.79
CA VAL A 159 24.27 -10.62 18.88
C VAL A 159 25.02 -11.69 19.66
N SER A 160 24.70 -12.94 19.40
CA SER A 160 25.51 -14.09 19.83
C SER A 160 26.60 -14.37 18.78
N ILE A 161 27.81 -14.71 19.23
CA ILE A 161 29.01 -14.73 18.41
C ILE A 161 29.32 -16.09 17.80
N SER A 162 29.82 -16.04 16.55
CA SER A 162 30.92 -16.89 16.07
C SER A 162 31.84 -16.03 15.21
N ASP A 163 33.12 -15.98 15.59
CA ASP A 163 34.18 -15.27 14.89
C ASP A 163 34.12 -13.72 14.90
N SER A 164 35.25 -13.10 15.13
CA SER A 164 35.62 -11.70 15.28
C SER A 164 35.00 -10.63 14.33
N LYS A 165 33.86 -10.91 13.70
CA LYS A 165 33.14 -10.00 12.84
C LYS A 165 31.67 -9.91 13.24
N LEU A 166 31.24 -8.70 13.54
CA LEU A 166 29.86 -8.38 13.88
C LEU A 166 29.17 -7.71 12.68
N LEU A 167 28.11 -8.33 12.17
CA LEU A 167 27.24 -7.69 11.18
C LEU A 167 26.14 -6.94 11.96
N VAL A 168 26.15 -5.62 11.89
CA VAL A 168 25.15 -4.77 12.53
C VAL A 168 24.16 -4.27 11.52
N THR A 169 22.90 -4.65 11.68
CA THR A 169 21.78 -4.00 10.98
C THR A 169 21.30 -2.83 11.83
N PRO A 170 21.51 -1.58 11.44
CA PRO A 170 21.00 -0.45 12.21
C PRO A 170 19.48 -0.47 12.20
N LYS A 171 18.88 -0.37 13.38
CA LYS A 171 17.42 -0.34 13.56
C LYS A 171 16.83 1.05 13.27
N TYR A 172 17.67 2.04 12.98
CA TYR A 172 17.29 3.43 12.80
C TYR A 172 17.85 3.97 11.49
N ASP A 173 17.03 4.78 10.83
CA ASP A 173 17.43 5.61 9.71
C ASP A 173 18.66 6.43 10.15
N MET A 174 19.78 6.25 9.43
CA MET A 174 21.02 6.93 9.76
C MET A 174 20.85 8.41 9.47
N THR A 175 20.53 9.18 10.49
CA THR A 175 20.52 10.64 10.40
C THR A 175 21.90 11.12 9.95
N CYS A 176 21.96 12.24 9.21
CA CYS A 176 23.16 12.85 8.67
C CYS A 176 24.14 13.40 9.72
N ALA A 177 24.35 12.69 10.81
CA ALA A 177 25.27 13.03 11.88
C ALA A 177 26.24 11.87 12.12
N ASP A 178 27.46 12.19 12.55
CA ASP A 178 28.46 11.20 13.00
C ASP A 178 27.84 10.24 13.99
N GLN A 179 28.02 8.94 13.78
CA GLN A 179 27.48 7.92 14.67
C GLN A 179 28.53 7.47 15.66
N LEU A 180 28.19 7.57 16.95
CA LEU A 180 29.02 7.05 18.03
C LEU A 180 28.65 5.60 18.31
N ILE A 181 29.59 4.68 18.11
CA ILE A 181 29.38 3.25 18.31
C ILE A 181 30.31 2.72 19.40
N TYR A 182 29.77 1.90 20.28
CA TYR A 182 30.55 1.09 21.20
C TYR A 182 29.86 -0.27 21.40
N VAL A 183 30.64 -1.24 21.87
CA VAL A 183 30.17 -2.61 22.11
C VAL A 183 30.46 -2.99 23.55
N ILE A 184 29.51 -3.69 24.18
CA ILE A 184 29.72 -4.27 25.49
C ILE A 184 29.87 -5.79 25.33
N ALA A 185 30.97 -6.34 25.79
CA ALA A 185 31.22 -7.78 25.86
C ALA A 185 30.82 -8.33 27.23
N PHE A 186 30.19 -9.50 27.25
CA PHE A 186 29.79 -10.21 28.46
C PHE A 186 30.50 -11.57 28.53
N ASP A 187 31.01 -11.94 29.68
CA ASP A 187 31.51 -13.28 29.97
C ASP A 187 30.40 -14.23 30.50
N ASP A 188 30.74 -15.50 30.69
CA ASP A 188 29.81 -16.53 31.22
C ASP A 188 29.44 -16.30 32.70
N ALA A 189 30.20 -15.51 33.44
CA ALA A 189 29.92 -15.12 34.81
C ALA A 189 29.01 -13.89 34.93
N GLY A 190 28.75 -13.19 33.81
CA GLY A 190 27.90 -12.00 33.70
C GLY A 190 28.66 -10.70 33.96
N ASN A 191 30.01 -10.72 34.03
CA ASN A 191 30.80 -9.48 34.03
C ASN A 191 30.82 -8.88 32.65
N SER A 192 30.99 -7.56 32.55
CA SER A 192 30.97 -6.89 31.25
C SER A 192 31.99 -5.76 31.16
N SER A 193 32.48 -5.51 29.92
CA SER A 193 33.28 -4.34 29.65
C SER A 193 32.91 -3.70 28.30
N GLN A 194 33.04 -2.37 28.25
CA GLN A 194 32.73 -1.59 27.07
C GLN A 194 33.99 -1.39 26.22
N SER A 195 33.90 -1.58 24.90
CA SER A 195 34.96 -1.23 23.96
C SER A 195 35.22 0.28 23.95
N PRO A 196 36.38 0.74 23.48
CA PRO A 196 36.52 2.13 23.08
C PRO A 196 35.39 2.56 22.16
N THR A 197 34.86 3.76 22.39
CA THR A 197 33.87 4.36 21.51
C THR A 197 34.56 4.83 20.24
N PHE A 198 34.03 4.49 19.09
CA PHE A 198 34.51 4.99 17.82
C PHE A 198 33.41 5.72 17.07
N THR A 199 33.80 6.69 16.28
CA THR A 199 32.91 7.47 15.44
C THR A 199 33.00 6.92 14.03
N ILE A 200 31.87 6.56 13.43
CA ILE A 200 31.79 6.47 11.98
C ILE A 200 31.66 7.90 11.49
N PRO A 201 32.75 8.50 10.94
CA PRO A 201 32.65 9.84 10.39
C PRO A 201 31.71 9.76 9.20
N GLN A 202 30.83 10.72 9.09
CA GLN A 202 30.07 10.93 7.90
C GLN A 202 31.07 11.18 6.75
N SER A 203 31.24 10.21 5.84
CA SER A 203 31.87 10.50 4.57
C SER A 203 30.92 11.43 3.80
N ASP A 204 31.32 12.67 3.62
CA ASP A 204 30.61 13.58 2.73
C ASP A 204 30.45 12.90 1.35
N PRO A 205 29.29 12.78 0.77
CA PRO A 205 28.10 13.55 1.11
C PRO A 205 26.93 12.67 1.57
N CYS A 206 26.11 13.18 2.48
CA CYS A 206 24.71 12.77 2.67
C CYS A 206 23.88 12.84 1.36
N ILE A 207 24.51 12.86 0.24
CA ILE A 207 23.97 13.01 -1.11
C ILE A 207 24.17 11.73 -1.93
N SER A 208 24.77 10.65 -1.36
CA SER A 208 24.98 9.44 -2.14
C SER A 208 24.60 8.11 -1.48
N SER A 209 23.80 8.05 -0.42
CA SER A 209 22.72 7.09 -0.52
C SER A 209 21.96 7.54 -1.75
N SER A 210 21.82 6.74 -2.79
CA SER A 210 20.84 7.00 -3.81
C SER A 210 19.57 7.51 -3.11
N SER A 211 19.52 8.82 -2.83
CA SER A 211 18.29 9.51 -3.03
C SER A 211 18.03 9.17 -4.50
N SER A 212 17.21 8.15 -4.77
CA SER A 212 16.21 8.43 -5.75
C SER A 212 15.86 9.84 -5.37
N SER A 213 16.31 10.83 -6.13
CA SER A 213 15.82 12.18 -6.02
C SER A 213 14.34 11.94 -5.97
N GLN A 214 13.73 12.05 -4.78
CA GLN A 214 12.29 12.09 -4.74
C GLN A 214 12.03 13.32 -5.55
N THR A 215 11.72 13.10 -6.81
CA THR A 215 11.43 14.16 -7.74
C THR A 215 10.07 14.62 -7.31
N TYR A 216 10.07 15.51 -6.31
CA TYR A 216 8.85 16.21 -5.96
C TYR A 216 8.51 17.02 -7.18
N PHE A 217 7.35 16.78 -7.75
CA PHE A 217 6.79 17.64 -8.76
C PHE A 217 5.45 18.17 -8.27
N ALA A 218 5.19 19.41 -8.58
CA ALA A 218 3.87 20.00 -8.52
C ALA A 218 3.58 20.53 -9.91
N VAL A 219 2.52 20.04 -10.52
CA VAL A 219 2.00 20.53 -11.79
C VAL A 219 0.60 21.06 -11.58
N THR A 220 0.29 22.16 -12.22
CA THR A 220 -1.02 22.81 -12.17
C THR A 220 -1.60 22.90 -13.56
N PHE A 221 -2.87 22.63 -13.69
CA PHE A 221 -3.64 22.73 -14.92
C PHE A 221 -4.89 23.55 -14.62
N GLY A 222 -5.32 24.34 -15.59
CA GLY A 222 -6.54 25.10 -15.43
C GLY A 222 -6.69 26.20 -16.49
N GLY A 223 -7.91 26.69 -16.63
CA GLY A 223 -8.29 27.78 -17.49
C GLY A 223 -8.76 29.01 -16.70
N THR A 224 -9.69 29.75 -17.29
CA THR A 224 -10.31 30.92 -16.66
C THR A 224 -11.63 30.59 -15.97
N SER A 225 -12.05 29.33 -16.03
CA SER A 225 -13.30 28.82 -15.48
C SER A 225 -13.05 27.81 -14.35
N PHE A 226 -14.07 27.05 -13.99
CA PHE A 226 -13.95 26.04 -12.93
C PHE A 226 -13.35 24.75 -13.47
N ASP A 227 -12.26 24.30 -12.85
CA ASP A 227 -11.55 23.07 -13.18
C ASP A 227 -11.27 22.31 -11.88
N TYR A 228 -11.71 21.05 -11.81
CA TYR A 228 -11.59 20.21 -10.61
C TYR A 228 -11.04 18.85 -10.93
N SER A 229 -10.05 18.41 -10.17
CA SER A 229 -9.65 17.00 -10.12
C SER A 229 -10.39 16.31 -8.98
N GLU A 230 -11.01 15.17 -9.26
CA GLU A 230 -11.81 14.43 -8.27
C GLU A 230 -11.09 13.17 -7.76
N ALA A 231 -10.31 12.51 -8.61
CA ALA A 231 -9.63 11.28 -8.24
C ALA A 231 -8.29 11.09 -8.97
N ILE A 232 -7.40 10.36 -8.30
CA ILE A 232 -6.10 9.95 -8.81
C ILE A 232 -5.86 8.46 -8.54
N ALA A 233 -5.26 7.78 -9.50
CA ALA A 233 -4.73 6.43 -9.35
C ALA A 233 -3.28 6.37 -9.87
N VAL A 234 -2.48 5.43 -9.35
CA VAL A 234 -1.07 5.27 -9.73
C VAL A 234 -0.84 3.82 -10.15
N ASP A 235 -0.16 3.61 -11.27
CA ASP A 235 0.22 2.27 -11.71
C ASP A 235 1.53 1.80 -11.03
N SER A 236 1.89 0.54 -11.26
CA SER A 236 3.11 -0.06 -10.68
C SER A 236 4.42 0.59 -11.16
N SER A 237 4.37 1.37 -12.24
CA SER A 237 5.50 2.14 -12.78
C SER A 237 5.58 3.57 -12.22
N GLY A 238 4.65 3.95 -11.34
CA GLY A 238 4.55 5.28 -10.75
C GLY A 238 3.91 6.33 -11.65
N ASN A 239 3.28 5.95 -12.78
CA ASN A 239 2.53 6.90 -13.59
C ASN A 239 1.21 7.23 -12.90
N SER A 240 0.83 8.52 -12.93
CA SER A 240 -0.40 9.02 -12.34
C SER A 240 -1.49 9.18 -13.39
N TYR A 241 -2.70 8.76 -13.02
CA TYR A 241 -3.92 8.90 -13.82
C TYR A 241 -4.90 9.71 -13.01
N ILE A 242 -5.31 10.85 -13.54
CA ILE A 242 -6.16 11.83 -12.86
C ILE A 242 -7.45 11.99 -13.65
N THR A 243 -8.58 12.02 -12.97
CA THR A 243 -9.87 12.35 -13.57
C THR A 243 -10.57 13.45 -12.79
N GLY A 244 -11.48 14.12 -13.45
CA GLY A 244 -12.29 15.18 -12.91
C GLY A 244 -13.14 15.81 -14.01
N TYR A 245 -13.38 17.11 -13.89
CA TYR A 245 -14.11 17.89 -14.90
C TYR A 245 -13.51 19.27 -15.08
N PHE A 246 -13.70 19.84 -16.25
CA PHE A 246 -13.21 21.18 -16.60
C PHE A 246 -14.26 21.94 -17.41
N SER A 247 -14.17 23.26 -17.39
CA SER A 247 -15.07 24.16 -18.11
C SER A 247 -14.27 25.19 -18.90
N GLY A 248 -14.71 25.50 -20.11
CA GLY A 248 -13.99 26.41 -21.02
C GLY A 248 -12.76 25.77 -21.62
N THR A 249 -11.65 26.50 -21.75
CA THR A 249 -10.42 26.04 -22.39
C THR A 249 -9.31 25.87 -21.38
N VAL A 250 -8.68 24.68 -21.39
CA VAL A 250 -7.58 24.27 -20.51
C VAL A 250 -6.45 23.66 -21.32
N ASP A 251 -5.20 24.02 -21.02
CA ASP A 251 -4.02 23.28 -21.47
C ASP A 251 -3.55 22.32 -20.35
N PHE A 252 -3.69 21.03 -20.58
CA PHE A 252 -3.21 19.96 -19.69
C PHE A 252 -1.74 19.59 -19.96
N GLY A 253 -1.02 20.37 -20.76
CA GLY A 253 0.38 20.14 -21.15
C GLY A 253 0.56 19.56 -22.56
N GLY A 254 -0.53 19.32 -23.28
CA GLY A 254 -0.55 18.85 -24.67
C GLY A 254 -1.12 19.83 -25.67
N GLY A 255 -1.42 21.05 -25.23
CA GLY A 255 -2.12 22.08 -25.96
C GLY A 255 -3.57 22.26 -25.49
N ASP A 256 -4.19 23.32 -25.95
CA ASP A 256 -5.54 23.74 -25.53
C ASP A 256 -6.61 22.71 -25.92
N VAL A 257 -7.43 22.31 -24.93
CA VAL A 257 -8.68 21.57 -25.12
C VAL A 257 -9.84 22.41 -24.58
N THR A 258 -10.98 22.37 -25.24
CA THR A 258 -12.16 23.18 -24.88
C THR A 258 -13.34 22.27 -24.60
N SER A 259 -14.03 22.50 -23.48
CA SER A 259 -15.25 21.76 -23.14
C SER A 259 -16.36 22.01 -24.16
N ALA A 260 -17.13 20.97 -24.46
CA ALA A 260 -18.25 21.05 -25.39
C ALA A 260 -19.48 21.76 -24.79
N GLY A 261 -19.53 21.86 -23.47
CA GLY A 261 -20.67 22.40 -22.75
C GLY A 261 -20.36 23.06 -21.42
N ASN A 262 -21.17 22.75 -20.42
CA ASN A 262 -21.00 23.32 -19.08
C ASN A 262 -19.70 22.80 -18.43
N THR A 263 -19.58 21.50 -18.29
CA THR A 263 -18.38 20.81 -17.82
C THR A 263 -18.20 19.51 -18.57
N ASP A 264 -16.95 19.18 -18.92
CA ASP A 264 -16.58 17.94 -19.57
C ASP A 264 -15.62 17.13 -18.68
N ILE A 265 -15.66 15.81 -18.78
CA ILE A 265 -14.74 14.90 -18.11
C ILE A 265 -13.36 15.02 -18.75
N PHE A 266 -12.31 15.00 -17.94
CA PHE A 266 -10.95 14.73 -18.41
C PHE A 266 -10.37 13.48 -17.78
N VAL A 267 -9.49 12.81 -18.52
CA VAL A 267 -8.60 11.75 -18.03
C VAL A 267 -7.19 12.11 -18.47
N LEU A 268 -6.33 12.41 -17.52
CA LEU A 268 -4.96 12.89 -17.72
C LEU A 268 -3.98 11.84 -17.25
N LYS A 269 -2.97 11.54 -18.06
CA LYS A 269 -1.83 10.71 -17.65
C LYS A 269 -0.57 11.54 -17.55
N LEU A 270 0.11 11.42 -16.41
CA LEU A 270 1.47 11.89 -16.18
C LEU A 270 2.39 10.69 -15.94
N ASN A 271 3.65 10.77 -16.37
CA ASN A 271 4.63 9.76 -16.00
C ASN A 271 5.09 9.93 -14.53
N SER A 272 5.92 9.02 -14.04
CA SER A 272 6.43 9.02 -12.66
C SER A 272 7.24 10.27 -12.27
N SER A 273 7.65 11.10 -13.24
CA SER A 273 8.28 12.41 -13.01
C SER A 273 7.33 13.60 -13.18
N GLY A 274 6.02 13.36 -13.31
CA GLY A 274 5.01 14.41 -13.48
C GLY A 274 4.94 15.00 -14.89
N THR A 275 5.61 14.40 -15.89
CA THR A 275 5.57 14.88 -17.27
C THR A 275 4.31 14.41 -17.97
N PHE A 276 3.63 15.33 -18.66
CA PHE A 276 2.46 15.05 -19.49
C PHE A 276 2.73 13.91 -20.47
N GLN A 277 1.79 13.01 -20.57
CA GLN A 277 1.79 11.91 -21.53
C GLN A 277 0.66 12.08 -22.55
N TRP A 278 -0.57 12.19 -22.07
CA TRP A 278 -1.76 12.42 -22.88
C TRP A 278 -2.92 12.88 -21.98
N VAL A 279 -3.94 13.47 -22.62
CA VAL A 279 -5.24 13.77 -22.04
C VAL A 279 -6.33 13.30 -23.00
N SER A 280 -7.38 12.70 -22.46
CA SER A 280 -8.63 12.42 -23.18
C SER A 280 -9.77 13.16 -22.50
N THR A 281 -10.65 13.76 -23.31
CA THR A 281 -11.81 14.50 -22.80
C THR A 281 -13.10 13.93 -23.38
N PHE A 282 -14.14 13.89 -22.55
CA PHE A 282 -15.44 13.34 -22.91
C PHE A 282 -16.53 14.26 -22.35
N GLY A 283 -17.49 14.61 -23.18
CA GLY A 283 -18.57 15.46 -22.73
C GLY A 283 -19.57 15.82 -23.80
N SER A 284 -20.59 16.54 -23.37
CA SER A 284 -21.73 17.00 -24.14
C SER A 284 -21.96 18.51 -23.89
N THR A 285 -23.14 19.00 -24.27
CA THR A 285 -23.56 20.36 -23.88
C THR A 285 -24.02 20.47 -22.42
N GLY A 286 -24.18 19.32 -21.74
CA GLY A 286 -24.61 19.19 -20.34
C GLY A 286 -23.47 19.32 -19.33
N ARG A 287 -23.66 18.70 -18.17
CA ARG A 287 -22.63 18.52 -17.14
C ARG A 287 -22.17 17.07 -17.15
N ASP A 288 -20.92 16.89 -17.40
CA ASP A 288 -20.28 15.60 -17.46
C ASP A 288 -19.11 15.59 -16.46
N VAL A 289 -19.10 14.61 -15.53
CA VAL A 289 -18.18 14.62 -14.39
C VAL A 289 -17.58 13.24 -14.19
N GLY A 290 -16.24 13.17 -14.10
CA GLY A 290 -15.51 11.99 -13.67
C GLY A 290 -15.22 12.04 -12.18
N TYR A 291 -15.79 11.15 -11.38
CA TYR A 291 -15.59 11.12 -9.92
C TYR A 291 -14.55 10.13 -9.45
N GLY A 292 -14.39 9.02 -10.15
CA GLY A 292 -13.52 7.94 -9.70
C GLY A 292 -12.64 7.40 -10.82
N ILE A 293 -11.43 6.98 -10.46
CA ILE A 293 -10.51 6.29 -11.36
C ILE A 293 -9.78 5.17 -10.62
N ALA A 294 -9.66 4.02 -11.27
CA ALA A 294 -8.87 2.89 -10.78
C ALA A 294 -8.04 2.29 -11.91
N VAL A 295 -6.89 1.69 -11.57
CA VAL A 295 -5.95 1.08 -12.52
C VAL A 295 -5.80 -0.41 -12.19
N ASP A 296 -5.92 -1.28 -13.19
CA ASP A 296 -5.63 -2.71 -13.02
C ASP A 296 -4.13 -3.02 -13.15
N SER A 297 -3.73 -4.24 -12.81
CA SER A 297 -2.33 -4.69 -12.89
C SER A 297 -1.74 -4.69 -14.31
N SER A 298 -2.58 -4.59 -15.34
CA SER A 298 -2.18 -4.49 -16.75
C SER A 298 -2.08 -3.04 -17.22
N GLY A 299 -2.33 -2.08 -16.33
CA GLY A 299 -2.31 -0.65 -16.63
C GLY A 299 -3.56 -0.14 -17.38
N ASN A 300 -4.65 -0.92 -17.45
CA ASN A 300 -5.91 -0.39 -17.94
C ASN A 300 -6.59 0.44 -16.87
N TYR A 301 -7.29 1.51 -17.27
CA TYR A 301 -8.00 2.37 -16.32
C TYR A 301 -9.49 2.26 -16.49
N TYR A 302 -10.16 2.44 -15.36
CA TYR A 302 -11.59 2.42 -15.23
C TYR A 302 -12.02 3.76 -14.64
N ILE A 303 -12.83 4.51 -15.38
CA ILE A 303 -13.31 5.84 -15.01
C ILE A 303 -14.79 5.72 -14.70
N LEU A 304 -15.20 6.33 -13.60
CA LEU A 304 -16.57 6.35 -13.12
C LEU A 304 -17.04 7.79 -12.96
N GLY A 305 -18.32 8.02 -13.23
CA GLY A 305 -18.95 9.31 -12.96
C GLY A 305 -20.38 9.35 -13.46
N TYR A 306 -20.84 10.53 -13.84
CA TYR A 306 -22.11 10.71 -14.50
C TYR A 306 -21.98 11.60 -15.75
N PHE A 307 -22.97 11.49 -16.64
CA PHE A 307 -23.06 12.32 -17.84
C PHE A 307 -24.50 12.75 -18.11
N GLU A 308 -24.65 13.89 -18.78
CA GLU A 308 -25.92 14.46 -19.21
C GLU A 308 -25.94 14.57 -20.76
N GLY A 309 -27.06 14.23 -21.39
CA GLY A 309 -27.20 14.35 -22.84
C GLY A 309 -26.50 13.22 -23.61
N THR A 310 -25.83 13.55 -24.72
CA THR A 310 -25.21 12.57 -25.62
C THR A 310 -23.69 12.77 -25.64
N VAL A 311 -22.95 11.71 -25.27
CA VAL A 311 -21.49 11.70 -25.18
C VAL A 311 -20.94 10.55 -26.02
N ASP A 312 -19.88 10.79 -26.80
CA ASP A 312 -19.05 9.74 -27.39
C ASP A 312 -17.83 9.50 -26.50
N PHE A 313 -17.79 8.36 -25.83
CA PHE A 313 -16.66 7.90 -25.01
C PHE A 313 -15.56 7.20 -25.83
N GLY A 314 -15.65 7.25 -27.18
CA GLY A 314 -14.72 6.60 -28.10
C GLY A 314 -15.27 5.33 -28.74
N GLY A 315 -16.46 4.90 -28.37
CA GLY A 315 -17.17 3.75 -28.93
C GLY A 315 -18.43 4.08 -29.72
N GLY A 316 -18.69 5.36 -29.94
CA GLY A 316 -19.90 5.92 -30.53
C GLY A 316 -20.80 6.55 -29.47
N ASP A 317 -21.78 7.29 -29.96
CA ASP A 317 -22.70 8.09 -29.14
C ASP A 317 -23.52 7.23 -28.15
N VAL A 318 -23.50 7.61 -26.87
CA VAL A 318 -24.44 7.12 -25.85
C VAL A 318 -25.21 8.32 -25.29
N THR A 319 -26.50 8.12 -25.03
CA THR A 319 -27.39 9.19 -24.58
C THR A 319 -27.96 8.84 -23.21
N SER A 320 -27.89 9.78 -22.26
CA SER A 320 -28.50 9.60 -20.93
C SER A 320 -30.01 9.51 -21.05
N VAL A 321 -30.62 8.66 -20.21
CA VAL A 321 -32.08 8.45 -20.17
C VAL A 321 -32.76 9.52 -19.31
N SER A 322 -32.04 10.00 -18.31
CA SER A 322 -32.48 11.06 -17.37
C SER A 322 -31.54 12.26 -17.39
N ALA A 323 -31.65 13.10 -16.37
CA ALA A 323 -30.74 14.25 -16.22
C ALA A 323 -29.28 13.76 -16.02
N ARG A 324 -29.06 12.73 -15.17
CA ARG A 324 -27.75 12.17 -14.88
C ARG A 324 -27.79 10.66 -14.94
N ASP A 325 -27.00 10.07 -15.82
CA ASP A 325 -26.78 8.63 -15.87
C ASP A 325 -25.33 8.31 -15.47
N ILE A 326 -25.12 7.21 -14.77
CA ILE A 326 -23.80 6.69 -14.43
C ILE A 326 -23.12 6.20 -15.70
N PHE A 327 -21.83 6.46 -15.84
CA PHE A 327 -20.98 5.76 -16.81
C PHE A 327 -19.83 5.04 -16.11
N VAL A 328 -19.44 3.90 -16.68
CA VAL A 328 -18.20 3.18 -16.36
C VAL A 328 -17.45 2.98 -17.66
N LEU A 329 -16.34 3.68 -17.83
CA LEU A 329 -15.51 3.66 -19.03
C LEU A 329 -14.22 2.91 -18.75
N LYS A 330 -13.85 1.97 -19.63
CA LYS A 330 -12.52 1.34 -19.60
C LYS A 330 -11.70 1.80 -20.80
N LEU A 331 -10.50 2.28 -20.51
CA LEU A 331 -9.43 2.55 -21.48
C LEU A 331 -8.25 1.62 -21.22
N ASP A 332 -7.48 1.28 -22.26
CA ASP A 332 -6.24 0.53 -22.08
C ASP A 332 -5.07 1.45 -21.64
N SER A 333 -3.89 0.87 -21.43
CA SER A 333 -2.68 1.58 -20.97
C SER A 333 -2.21 2.70 -21.92
N SER A 334 -2.68 2.75 -23.14
CA SER A 334 -2.43 3.81 -24.13
C SER A 334 -3.52 4.89 -24.20
N GLY A 335 -4.61 4.75 -23.42
CA GLY A 335 -5.78 5.62 -23.49
C GLY A 335 -6.79 5.21 -24.56
N THR A 336 -6.64 4.02 -25.19
CA THR A 336 -7.55 3.55 -26.22
C THR A 336 -8.82 2.97 -25.60
N PHE A 337 -9.97 3.36 -26.15
CA PHE A 337 -11.28 2.86 -25.75
C PHE A 337 -11.36 1.33 -25.80
N GLN A 338 -11.90 0.73 -24.74
CA GLN A 338 -12.17 -0.69 -24.65
C GLN A 338 -13.68 -0.95 -24.61
N TRP A 339 -14.37 -0.36 -23.65
CA TRP A 339 -15.81 -0.42 -23.52
C TRP A 339 -16.33 0.70 -22.60
N VAL A 340 -17.62 1.02 -22.74
CA VAL A 340 -18.37 1.86 -21.81
C VAL A 340 -19.68 1.16 -21.46
N ASN A 341 -20.07 1.20 -20.21
CA ASN A 341 -21.41 0.84 -19.73
C ASN A 341 -22.06 2.07 -19.10
N THR A 342 -23.35 2.24 -19.37
CA THR A 342 -24.13 3.33 -18.80
C THR A 342 -25.32 2.77 -18.04
N PHE A 343 -25.63 3.40 -16.90
CA PHE A 343 -26.73 2.98 -16.03
C PHE A 343 -27.52 4.21 -15.63
N GLY A 344 -28.79 4.21 -15.99
CA GLY A 344 -29.71 5.31 -15.74
C GLY A 344 -31.14 4.83 -15.54
N GLY A 345 -31.96 5.72 -15.09
CA GLY A 345 -33.35 5.48 -14.81
C GLY A 345 -34.21 6.70 -15.12
N THR A 346 -35.18 6.98 -14.25
CA THR A 346 -36.08 8.13 -14.42
C THR A 346 -35.67 9.35 -13.62
N SER A 347 -34.62 9.23 -12.81
CA SER A 347 -34.10 10.26 -11.90
C SER A 347 -32.57 10.27 -11.89
N ASP A 348 -31.96 11.08 -11.03
CA ASP A 348 -30.50 11.21 -10.93
C ASP A 348 -29.83 9.95 -10.39
N ASN A 349 -28.76 9.53 -11.06
CA ASN A 349 -27.97 8.38 -10.65
C ASN A 349 -26.48 8.75 -10.72
N VAL A 350 -25.75 8.51 -9.64
CA VAL A 350 -24.39 8.98 -9.50
C VAL A 350 -23.47 7.84 -9.03
N GLY A 351 -22.46 7.53 -9.84
CA GLY A 351 -21.33 6.70 -9.44
C GLY A 351 -20.24 7.56 -8.80
N ILE A 352 -19.78 7.18 -7.61
CA ILE A 352 -18.82 7.96 -6.80
C ILE A 352 -17.49 7.22 -6.68
N GLY A 353 -17.52 5.96 -6.19
CA GLY A 353 -16.34 5.19 -5.89
C GLY A 353 -16.14 4.00 -6.83
N ILE A 354 -14.91 3.76 -7.26
CA ILE A 354 -14.53 2.61 -8.08
C ILE A 354 -13.27 1.94 -7.56
N ALA A 355 -13.29 0.61 -7.49
CA ALA A 355 -12.12 -0.21 -7.21
C ALA A 355 -12.03 -1.36 -8.21
N VAL A 356 -10.82 -1.89 -8.43
CA VAL A 356 -10.57 -2.98 -9.38
C VAL A 356 -9.79 -4.09 -8.70
N ASP A 357 -10.23 -5.35 -8.88
CA ASP A 357 -9.48 -6.50 -8.37
C ASP A 357 -8.35 -6.93 -9.33
N SER A 358 -7.50 -7.84 -8.88
CA SER A 358 -6.36 -8.35 -9.66
C SER A 358 -6.75 -9.06 -10.97
N SER A 359 -8.03 -9.43 -11.13
CA SER A 359 -8.59 -10.03 -12.36
C SER A 359 -9.17 -8.99 -13.31
N GLY A 360 -9.10 -7.70 -12.98
CA GLY A 360 -9.66 -6.60 -13.73
C GLY A 360 -11.19 -6.49 -13.62
N ASN A 361 -11.82 -7.11 -12.61
CA ASN A 361 -13.23 -6.87 -12.34
C ASN A 361 -13.36 -5.52 -11.62
N SER A 362 -14.32 -4.70 -12.05
CA SER A 362 -14.60 -3.40 -11.42
C SER A 362 -15.77 -3.49 -10.44
N TYR A 363 -15.61 -2.81 -9.32
CA TYR A 363 -16.61 -2.66 -8.27
C TYR A 363 -16.96 -1.18 -8.19
N ILE A 364 -18.22 -0.87 -8.44
CA ILE A 364 -18.74 0.49 -8.59
C ILE A 364 -19.69 0.76 -7.43
N LEU A 365 -19.49 1.89 -6.80
CA LEU A 365 -20.28 2.38 -5.66
C LEU A 365 -20.88 3.73 -5.99
N GLY A 366 -22.05 3.99 -5.44
CA GLY A 366 -22.71 5.28 -5.50
C GLY A 366 -24.11 5.22 -4.94
N TYR A 367 -24.96 6.13 -5.42
CA TYR A 367 -26.39 6.15 -5.07
C TYR A 367 -27.24 6.29 -6.32
N PHE A 368 -28.49 5.84 -6.20
CA PHE A 368 -29.46 5.93 -7.28
C PHE A 368 -30.84 6.35 -6.74
N GLU A 369 -31.57 7.07 -7.59
CA GLU A 369 -32.94 7.48 -7.38
C GLU A 369 -33.81 6.93 -8.53
N GLY A 370 -35.05 6.55 -8.20
CA GLY A 370 -35.93 5.93 -9.21
C GLY A 370 -35.51 4.52 -9.59
N THR A 371 -36.14 3.97 -10.61
CA THR A 371 -35.88 2.58 -11.04
C THR A 371 -34.73 2.54 -12.06
N VAL A 372 -33.69 1.76 -11.78
CA VAL A 372 -32.49 1.58 -12.60
C VAL A 372 -32.29 0.11 -12.96
N ASN A 373 -31.86 -0.17 -14.19
CA ASN A 373 -31.38 -1.49 -14.58
C ASN A 373 -29.84 -1.50 -14.67
N PHE A 374 -29.20 -2.13 -13.69
CA PHE A 374 -27.74 -2.29 -13.65
C PHE A 374 -27.22 -3.47 -14.50
N GLY A 375 -28.08 -4.11 -15.32
CA GLY A 375 -27.74 -5.27 -16.14
C GLY A 375 -28.32 -6.60 -15.65
N GLY A 376 -28.81 -6.66 -14.40
CA GLY A 376 -29.45 -7.84 -13.80
C GLY A 376 -30.98 -7.76 -13.70
N GLY A 377 -31.57 -6.72 -14.24
CA GLY A 377 -32.99 -6.39 -14.11
C GLY A 377 -33.20 -5.08 -13.35
N ASN A 378 -34.45 -4.63 -13.29
CA ASN A 378 -34.80 -3.37 -12.65
C ASN A 378 -34.71 -3.47 -11.13
N VAL A 379 -34.04 -2.48 -10.52
CA VAL A 379 -34.00 -2.25 -9.06
C VAL A 379 -34.65 -0.90 -8.78
N THR A 380 -35.41 -0.82 -7.72
CA THR A 380 -36.09 0.40 -7.29
C THR A 380 -35.67 0.72 -5.84
N PRO A 381 -35.24 1.96 -5.56
CA PRO A 381 -34.84 2.33 -4.20
C PRO A 381 -36.04 2.33 -3.24
N ALA A 382 -35.73 2.23 -1.94
CA ALA A 382 -36.75 2.28 -0.89
C ALA A 382 -37.18 3.72 -0.57
N GLY A 383 -36.35 4.69 -0.87
CA GLY A 383 -36.58 6.09 -0.57
C GLY A 383 -36.10 7.07 -1.65
N TYR A 384 -35.37 8.09 -1.21
CA TYR A 384 -34.79 9.07 -2.13
C TYR A 384 -33.55 8.51 -2.79
N ASN A 385 -32.43 8.50 -2.09
CA ASN A 385 -31.17 7.94 -2.57
C ASN A 385 -30.87 6.64 -1.82
N ASP A 386 -30.70 5.56 -2.55
CA ASP A 386 -30.24 4.29 -2.00
C ASP A 386 -28.84 3.98 -2.52
N ILE A 387 -28.02 3.33 -1.69
CA ILE A 387 -26.71 2.84 -2.02
C ILE A 387 -26.81 1.70 -3.03
N PHE A 388 -25.94 1.68 -4.05
CA PHE A 388 -25.71 0.49 -4.87
C PHE A 388 -24.24 0.10 -4.84
N VAL A 389 -23.97 -1.19 -4.89
CA VAL A 389 -22.67 -1.79 -5.15
C VAL A 389 -22.82 -2.72 -6.33
N LEU A 390 -22.17 -2.38 -7.45
CA LEU A 390 -22.24 -3.10 -8.72
C LEU A 390 -20.90 -3.75 -9.04
N LYS A 391 -20.89 -5.01 -9.44
CA LYS A 391 -19.69 -5.67 -9.99
C LYS A 391 -19.86 -5.95 -11.46
N LEU A 392 -18.87 -5.52 -12.25
CA LEU A 392 -18.67 -5.90 -13.63
C LEU A 392 -17.39 -6.74 -13.75
N ASN A 393 -17.37 -7.70 -14.70
CA ASN A 393 -16.12 -8.38 -15.00
C ASN A 393 -15.18 -7.50 -15.86
N SER A 394 -13.98 -7.98 -16.14
CA SER A 394 -12.96 -7.25 -16.93
C SER A 394 -13.38 -6.83 -18.33
N SER A 395 -14.41 -7.46 -18.90
CA SER A 395 -15.03 -7.10 -20.19
C SER A 395 -16.29 -6.23 -20.06
N GLY A 396 -16.57 -5.69 -18.87
CA GLY A 396 -17.73 -4.86 -18.62
C GLY A 396 -19.05 -5.63 -18.44
N THR A 397 -19.04 -6.97 -18.38
CA THR A 397 -20.26 -7.75 -18.23
C THR A 397 -20.74 -7.77 -16.78
N PHE A 398 -22.03 -7.50 -16.57
CA PHE A 398 -22.69 -7.58 -15.27
C PHE A 398 -22.44 -8.91 -14.55
N GLN A 399 -22.11 -8.82 -13.27
CA GLN A 399 -21.95 -9.96 -12.38
C GLN A 399 -23.04 -9.99 -11.31
N TRP A 400 -23.13 -8.92 -10.53
CA TRP A 400 -24.14 -8.75 -9.50
C TRP A 400 -24.29 -7.26 -9.14
N VAL A 401 -25.43 -6.92 -8.53
CA VAL A 401 -25.68 -5.64 -7.86
C VAL A 401 -26.33 -5.92 -6.51
N SER A 402 -25.89 -5.20 -5.47
CA SER A 402 -26.50 -5.17 -4.16
C SER A 402 -26.90 -3.74 -3.84
N THR A 403 -28.10 -3.56 -3.29
CA THR A 403 -28.65 -2.23 -2.96
C THR A 403 -29.06 -2.18 -1.50
N PHE A 404 -28.84 -1.03 -0.88
CA PHE A 404 -29.12 -0.80 0.54
C PHE A 404 -29.67 0.60 0.72
N GLY A 405 -30.72 0.73 1.50
CA GLY A 405 -31.28 2.03 1.77
C GLY A 405 -32.54 1.99 2.61
N SER A 406 -33.01 3.17 2.92
CA SER A 406 -34.18 3.46 3.74
C SER A 406 -35.18 4.37 2.99
N THR A 407 -36.10 5.00 3.71
CA THR A 407 -36.93 6.07 3.12
C THR A 407 -36.25 7.43 3.09
N SER A 408 -35.02 7.53 3.63
CA SER A 408 -34.20 8.75 3.70
C SER A 408 -33.06 8.72 2.67
N ASN A 409 -32.01 9.54 2.88
CA ASN A 409 -30.83 9.54 2.04
C ASN A 409 -29.79 8.57 2.59
N ASP A 410 -29.37 7.64 1.74
CA ASP A 410 -28.35 6.65 2.04
C ASP A 410 -27.32 6.69 0.92
N VAL A 411 -26.04 6.98 1.23
CA VAL A 411 -25.02 7.27 0.23
C VAL A 411 -23.75 6.47 0.50
N GLY A 412 -23.35 5.66 -0.48
CA GLY A 412 -22.04 5.02 -0.50
C GLY A 412 -21.00 5.94 -1.17
N ILE A 413 -19.85 6.15 -0.51
CA ILE A 413 -18.83 7.10 -0.95
C ILE A 413 -17.51 6.40 -1.25
N GLY A 414 -16.94 5.69 -0.28
CA GLY A 414 -15.64 5.03 -0.42
C GLY A 414 -15.75 3.53 -0.62
N ILE A 415 -14.97 2.97 -1.55
CA ILE A 415 -14.88 1.53 -1.81
C ILE A 415 -13.44 1.08 -1.95
N ALA A 416 -13.12 -0.05 -1.32
CA ALA A 416 -11.85 -0.77 -1.50
C ALA A 416 -12.14 -2.27 -1.71
N VAL A 417 -11.18 -2.98 -2.35
CA VAL A 417 -11.31 -4.41 -2.66
C VAL A 417 -10.04 -5.12 -2.23
N ASP A 418 -10.19 -6.25 -1.52
CA ASP A 418 -9.06 -7.09 -1.15
C ASP A 418 -8.65 -8.07 -2.29
N SER A 419 -7.53 -8.75 -2.10
CA SER A 419 -7.01 -9.72 -3.07
C SER A 419 -7.92 -10.93 -3.32
N SER A 420 -8.90 -11.16 -2.45
CA SER A 420 -9.92 -12.22 -2.58
C SER A 420 -11.18 -11.73 -3.29
N GLY A 421 -11.24 -10.46 -3.67
CA GLY A 421 -12.38 -9.82 -4.31
C GLY A 421 -13.53 -9.48 -3.35
N ASN A 422 -13.28 -9.43 -2.03
CA ASN A 422 -14.26 -8.89 -1.10
C ASN A 422 -14.23 -7.37 -1.18
N SER A 423 -15.40 -6.72 -1.16
CA SER A 423 -15.52 -5.27 -1.18
C SER A 423 -15.83 -4.72 0.20
N TYR A 424 -15.22 -3.59 0.52
CA TYR A 424 -15.37 -2.82 1.74
C TYR A 424 -15.86 -1.43 1.36
N ILE A 425 -16.98 -1.04 1.92
CA ILE A 425 -17.73 0.14 1.52
C ILE A 425 -17.95 1.01 2.74
N THR A 426 -17.76 2.32 2.60
CA THR A 426 -18.12 3.31 3.61
C THR A 426 -18.95 4.42 3.02
N GLY A 427 -19.64 5.15 3.86
CA GLY A 427 -20.49 6.26 3.54
C GLY A 427 -21.32 6.66 4.74
N TYR A 428 -22.55 7.09 4.50
CA TYR A 428 -23.50 7.40 5.55
C TYR A 428 -24.91 6.88 5.24
N PHE A 429 -25.70 6.69 6.28
CA PHE A 429 -27.11 6.31 6.16
C PHE A 429 -27.98 7.07 7.17
N GLU A 430 -29.22 7.33 6.81
CA GLU A 430 -30.22 7.96 7.67
C GLU A 430 -31.41 7.02 7.87
N GLY A 431 -31.98 7.04 9.08
CA GLY A 431 -33.16 6.22 9.41
C GLY A 431 -32.79 4.75 9.61
N THR A 432 -33.60 3.82 9.09
CA THR A 432 -33.42 2.39 9.31
C THR A 432 -33.14 1.65 8.03
N VAL A 433 -31.94 1.05 7.94
CA VAL A 433 -31.45 0.30 6.79
C VAL A 433 -31.17 -1.15 7.17
N ASP A 434 -31.54 -2.10 6.30
CA ASP A 434 -31.06 -3.48 6.36
C ASP A 434 -29.91 -3.67 5.36
N PHE A 435 -28.68 -3.75 5.85
CA PHE A 435 -27.49 -4.05 5.04
C PHE A 435 -27.33 -5.55 4.72
N GLY A 436 -28.30 -6.38 5.07
CA GLY A 436 -28.28 -7.83 4.88
C GLY A 436 -28.08 -8.63 6.17
N GLY A 437 -27.89 -7.95 7.31
CA GLY A 437 -27.75 -8.53 8.65
C GLY A 437 -28.90 -8.24 9.59
N GLY A 438 -29.95 -7.58 9.10
CA GLY A 438 -31.08 -7.07 9.87
C GLY A 438 -31.04 -5.55 9.98
N ASN A 439 -32.15 -4.99 10.45
CA ASN A 439 -32.37 -3.55 10.54
C ASN A 439 -31.39 -2.87 11.52
N ILE A 440 -30.73 -1.81 11.06
CA ILE A 440 -29.92 -0.91 11.87
C ILE A 440 -30.50 0.49 11.70
N THR A 441 -30.63 1.23 12.79
CA THR A 441 -31.19 2.59 12.80
C THR A 441 -30.11 3.59 13.20
N SER A 442 -29.97 4.68 12.44
CA SER A 442 -29.05 5.78 12.78
C SER A 442 -29.47 6.44 14.11
N SER A 443 -28.48 6.88 14.88
CA SER A 443 -28.66 7.40 16.25
C SER A 443 -29.19 8.84 16.28
N GLY A 444 -29.15 9.55 15.17
CA GLY A 444 -29.53 10.95 15.06
C GLY A 444 -29.75 11.39 13.63
N GLY A 445 -28.82 12.17 13.09
CA GLY A 445 -28.76 12.49 11.68
C GLY A 445 -28.22 11.30 10.86
N ALA A 446 -27.30 11.59 9.96
CA ALA A 446 -26.60 10.55 9.24
C ALA A 446 -25.53 9.88 10.13
N ASP A 447 -25.43 8.56 10.11
CA ASP A 447 -24.39 7.79 10.77
C ASP A 447 -23.47 7.11 9.73
N ILE A 448 -22.19 6.96 10.07
CA ILE A 448 -21.20 6.24 9.27
C ILE A 448 -21.56 4.76 9.23
N PHE A 449 -21.42 4.12 8.08
CA PHE A 449 -21.37 2.66 7.98
C PHE A 449 -20.06 2.17 7.37
N VAL A 450 -19.64 0.98 7.76
CA VAL A 450 -18.57 0.20 7.12
C VAL A 450 -19.12 -1.19 6.84
N LEU A 451 -19.33 -1.50 5.57
CA LEU A 451 -19.96 -2.74 5.11
C LEU A 451 -18.95 -3.61 4.38
N LYS A 452 -18.93 -4.90 4.68
CA LYS A 452 -18.19 -5.91 3.92
C LYS A 452 -19.13 -6.81 3.16
N LEU A 453 -18.89 -6.93 1.84
CA LEU A 453 -19.48 -7.95 0.99
C LEU A 453 -18.40 -8.92 0.52
N ASN A 454 -18.73 -10.20 0.34
CA ASN A 454 -17.82 -11.14 -0.28
C ASN A 454 -17.75 -10.93 -1.82
N SER A 455 -16.89 -11.67 -2.50
CA SER A 455 -16.66 -11.56 -3.96
C SER A 455 -17.90 -11.82 -4.83
N SER A 456 -18.97 -12.42 -4.27
CA SER A 456 -20.28 -12.63 -4.91
C SER A 456 -21.34 -11.62 -4.49
N GLY A 457 -20.98 -10.53 -3.81
CA GLY A 457 -21.90 -9.49 -3.35
C GLY A 457 -22.71 -9.86 -2.12
N THR A 458 -22.41 -10.98 -1.43
CA THR A 458 -23.16 -11.41 -0.26
C THR A 458 -22.65 -10.73 0.99
N PHE A 459 -23.56 -10.22 1.80
CA PHE A 459 -23.30 -9.62 3.11
C PHE A 459 -22.41 -10.51 3.99
N GLN A 460 -21.45 -9.88 4.64
CA GLN A 460 -20.59 -10.53 5.62
C GLN A 460 -20.78 -9.91 7.01
N TRP A 461 -20.62 -8.62 7.12
CA TRP A 461 -20.85 -7.85 8.33
C TRP A 461 -20.99 -6.36 7.99
N VAL A 462 -21.55 -5.60 8.92
CA VAL A 462 -21.61 -4.14 8.92
C VAL A 462 -21.30 -3.63 10.32
N SER A 463 -20.54 -2.53 10.40
CA SER A 463 -20.32 -1.75 11.62
C SER A 463 -20.81 -0.33 11.37
N THR A 464 -21.46 0.27 12.34
CA THR A 464 -21.97 1.63 12.24
C THR A 464 -21.46 2.47 13.39
N PHE A 465 -21.18 3.73 13.10
CA PHE A 465 -20.63 4.70 14.04
C PHE A 465 -21.34 6.03 13.86
N GLY A 466 -21.81 6.61 14.95
CA GLY A 466 -22.47 7.89 14.90
C GLY A 466 -23.06 8.29 16.24
N GLY A 467 -23.39 9.56 16.33
CA GLY A 467 -24.01 10.19 17.48
C GLY A 467 -25.37 10.79 17.16
N THR A 468 -25.70 11.89 17.83
CA THR A 468 -26.97 12.59 17.58
C THR A 468 -26.92 13.55 16.40
N SER A 469 -25.75 13.74 15.80
CA SER A 469 -25.48 14.69 14.70
C SER A 469 -25.23 13.93 13.39
N THR A 470 -24.62 14.60 12.42
CA THR A 470 -24.27 14.01 11.13
C THR A 470 -22.81 13.59 11.14
N ASP A 471 -22.58 12.31 10.86
CA ASP A 471 -21.28 11.66 10.84
C ASP A 471 -21.12 10.93 9.49
N VAL A 472 -20.00 11.16 8.78
CA VAL A 472 -19.82 10.70 7.40
C VAL A 472 -18.45 10.04 7.20
N GLY A 473 -18.46 8.83 6.61
CA GLY A 473 -17.27 8.15 6.14
C GLY A 473 -17.01 8.49 4.66
N TYR A 474 -15.84 9.01 4.34
CA TYR A 474 -15.45 9.36 2.97
C TYR A 474 -14.51 8.35 2.34
N GLY A 475 -13.34 8.18 2.92
CA GLY A 475 -12.28 7.35 2.36
C GLY A 475 -12.17 5.99 3.06
N ILE A 476 -11.84 4.95 2.32
CA ILE A 476 -11.52 3.63 2.84
C ILE A 476 -10.35 3.02 2.08
N ALA A 477 -9.41 2.42 2.81
CA ALA A 477 -8.28 1.69 2.26
C ALA A 477 -8.09 0.37 3.00
N VAL A 478 -7.52 -0.62 2.32
CA VAL A 478 -7.26 -1.97 2.85
C VAL A 478 -5.77 -2.26 2.78
N ASP A 479 -5.15 -2.72 3.88
CA ASP A 479 -3.77 -3.18 3.87
C ASP A 479 -3.65 -4.65 3.41
N SER A 480 -2.42 -5.12 3.18
CA SER A 480 -2.14 -6.49 2.73
C SER A 480 -2.55 -7.58 3.75
N SER A 481 -2.79 -7.21 5.01
CA SER A 481 -3.28 -8.10 6.06
C SER A 481 -4.80 -8.10 6.16
N GLY A 482 -5.48 -7.30 5.33
CA GLY A 482 -6.93 -7.17 5.30
C GLY A 482 -7.48 -6.28 6.42
N ASN A 483 -6.68 -5.44 7.07
CA ASN A 483 -7.19 -4.41 7.96
C ASN A 483 -7.68 -3.21 7.14
N PHE A 484 -8.71 -2.51 7.63
CA PHE A 484 -9.28 -1.35 6.95
C PHE A 484 -8.97 -0.09 7.71
N TYR A 485 -8.81 0.97 6.95
CA TYR A 485 -8.59 2.31 7.44
C TYR A 485 -9.66 3.19 6.82
N ILE A 486 -10.44 3.83 7.65
CA ILE A 486 -11.59 4.65 7.26
C ILE A 486 -11.32 6.07 7.74
N THR A 487 -11.65 7.04 6.92
CA THR A 487 -11.55 8.45 7.28
C THR A 487 -12.81 9.21 6.88
N GLY A 488 -13.06 10.33 7.52
CA GLY A 488 -14.20 11.17 7.29
C GLY A 488 -14.30 12.27 8.34
N TYR A 489 -15.51 12.70 8.65
CA TYR A 489 -15.75 13.64 9.73
C TYR A 489 -16.86 13.16 10.67
N PHE A 490 -16.84 13.66 11.89
CA PHE A 490 -17.88 13.44 12.87
C PHE A 490 -18.21 14.74 13.63
N GLN A 491 -19.43 14.82 14.15
CA GLN A 491 -19.92 15.94 14.91
C GLN A 491 -20.52 15.51 16.24
N GLY A 492 -20.15 16.20 17.33
CA GLY A 492 -20.60 15.84 18.70
C GLY A 492 -19.85 14.65 19.24
N THR A 493 -20.54 13.74 19.92
CA THR A 493 -19.91 12.58 20.58
C THR A 493 -20.24 11.30 19.86
N VAL A 494 -19.20 10.53 19.49
CA VAL A 494 -19.29 9.23 18.80
C VAL A 494 -18.41 8.20 19.50
N ASP A 495 -18.91 6.98 19.68
CA ASP A 495 -18.12 5.81 20.06
C ASP A 495 -17.74 5.01 18.82
N PHE A 496 -16.45 5.04 18.43
CA PHE A 496 -15.89 4.26 17.34
C PHE A 496 -15.53 2.82 17.75
N GLY A 497 -15.90 2.39 18.94
CA GLY A 497 -15.60 1.07 19.51
C GLY A 497 -14.49 1.07 20.54
N GLY A 498 -13.89 2.22 20.84
CA GLY A 498 -12.85 2.44 21.83
C GLY A 498 -13.29 3.31 23.02
N GLY A 499 -14.54 3.69 23.04
CA GLY A 499 -15.13 4.65 23.97
C GLY A 499 -15.45 5.98 23.28
N ASP A 500 -16.19 6.83 23.98
CA ASP A 500 -16.67 8.09 23.46
C ASP A 500 -15.54 9.06 23.13
N VAL A 501 -15.55 9.62 21.91
CA VAL A 501 -14.77 10.79 21.51
C VAL A 501 -15.71 11.92 21.12
N THR A 502 -15.33 13.14 21.44
CA THR A 502 -16.17 14.33 21.20
C THR A 502 -15.42 15.33 20.32
N SER A 503 -16.09 15.82 19.28
CA SER A 503 -15.51 16.83 18.39
C SER A 503 -15.23 18.13 19.15
N ALA A 504 -14.13 18.79 18.81
CA ALA A 504 -13.73 20.07 19.42
C ALA A 504 -14.60 21.23 18.93
N GLY A 505 -15.23 21.09 17.78
CA GLY A 505 -16.01 22.13 17.14
C GLY A 505 -17.23 21.64 16.38
N ASN A 506 -17.42 22.20 15.18
CA ASN A 506 -18.54 21.82 14.32
C ASN A 506 -18.37 20.38 13.82
N THR A 507 -17.27 20.12 13.13
CA THR A 507 -16.92 18.79 12.61
C THR A 507 -15.43 18.57 12.77
N ASP A 508 -15.04 17.37 13.19
CA ASP A 508 -13.65 16.97 13.33
C ASP A 508 -13.35 15.75 12.44
N ILE A 509 -12.12 15.63 12.03
CA ILE A 509 -11.57 14.50 11.27
C ILE A 509 -11.50 13.29 12.19
N PHE A 510 -11.84 12.10 11.66
CA PHE A 510 -11.46 10.84 12.26
C PHE A 510 -10.64 9.98 11.30
N VAL A 511 -9.75 9.18 11.85
CA VAL A 511 -9.08 8.06 11.17
C VAL A 511 -9.26 6.83 12.03
N LEU A 512 -10.02 5.86 11.53
CA LEU A 512 -10.40 4.65 12.23
C LEU A 512 -9.73 3.43 11.59
N LYS A 513 -9.12 2.57 12.39
CA LYS A 513 -8.64 1.26 11.95
C LYS A 513 -9.48 0.14 12.54
N LEU A 514 -9.96 -0.73 11.65
CA LEU A 514 -10.60 -2.01 12.01
C LEU A 514 -9.75 -3.17 11.47
N ASN A 515 -9.77 -4.32 12.14
CA ASN A 515 -9.15 -5.53 11.60
C ASN A 515 -10.02 -6.19 10.52
N SER A 516 -9.54 -7.27 9.92
CA SER A 516 -10.22 -8.02 8.83
C SER A 516 -11.60 -8.58 9.19
N SER A 517 -11.95 -8.67 10.48
CA SER A 517 -13.28 -9.07 10.98
C SER A 517 -14.15 -7.89 11.40
N GLY A 518 -13.74 -6.64 11.14
CA GLY A 518 -14.49 -5.44 11.53
C GLY A 518 -14.33 -5.04 13.00
N THR A 519 -13.35 -5.62 13.72
CA THR A 519 -13.12 -5.29 15.14
C THR A 519 -12.24 -4.06 15.27
N PHE A 520 -12.64 -3.14 16.15
CA PHE A 520 -11.90 -1.92 16.48
C PHE A 520 -10.42 -2.20 16.85
N GLN A 521 -9.54 -1.39 16.34
CA GLN A 521 -8.11 -1.40 16.67
C GLN A 521 -7.71 -0.08 17.32
N TRP A 522 -7.95 1.02 16.66
CA TRP A 522 -7.69 2.37 17.16
C TRP A 522 -8.50 3.41 16.36
N VAL A 523 -8.69 4.58 16.94
CA VAL A 523 -9.17 5.79 16.29
C VAL A 523 -8.28 6.96 16.68
N SER A 524 -7.98 7.83 15.72
CA SER A 524 -7.30 9.11 15.94
C SER A 524 -8.20 10.23 15.40
N THR A 525 -8.35 11.30 16.16
CA THR A 525 -9.21 12.42 15.81
C THR A 525 -8.41 13.71 15.79
N PHE A 526 -8.74 14.60 14.86
CA PHE A 526 -8.06 15.87 14.67
C PHE A 526 -9.11 16.92 14.32
N GLY A 527 -9.02 18.06 14.95
CA GLY A 527 -9.96 19.14 14.64
C GLY A 527 -9.76 20.39 15.48
N SER A 528 -10.54 21.40 15.13
CA SER A 528 -10.56 22.73 15.72
C SER A 528 -11.98 23.09 16.17
N THR A 529 -12.22 24.36 16.44
CA THR A 529 -13.60 24.87 16.63
C THR A 529 -14.35 25.07 15.31
N GLY A 530 -13.67 24.94 14.17
CA GLY A 530 -14.18 25.12 12.82
C GLY A 530 -14.76 23.85 12.21
N ARG A 531 -14.59 23.74 10.91
CA ARG A 531 -14.97 22.56 10.11
C ARG A 531 -13.73 21.91 9.57
N ASP A 532 -13.52 20.67 9.96
CA ASP A 532 -12.35 19.90 9.60
C ASP A 532 -12.82 18.58 8.98
N TYR A 533 -12.35 18.29 7.75
CA TYR A 533 -12.82 17.17 6.94
C TYR A 533 -11.64 16.42 6.35
N SER A 534 -11.67 15.09 6.43
CA SER A 534 -10.81 14.24 5.62
C SER A 534 -11.61 13.58 4.50
N GLU A 535 -11.05 13.56 3.30
CA GLU A 535 -11.76 13.09 2.11
C GLU A 535 -11.19 11.80 1.55
N ALA A 536 -9.88 11.60 1.65
CA ALA A 536 -9.25 10.43 1.09
C ALA A 536 -8.19 9.83 2.02
N ILE A 537 -7.98 8.52 1.90
CA ILE A 537 -6.99 7.75 2.63
C ILE A 537 -6.33 6.71 1.73
N ALA A 538 -5.02 6.56 1.89
CA ALA A 538 -4.25 5.48 1.29
C ALA A 538 -3.38 4.82 2.36
N VAL A 539 -2.98 3.56 2.14
CA VAL A 539 -2.18 2.79 3.09
C VAL A 539 -1.00 2.16 2.37
N ASP A 540 0.20 2.30 2.94
CA ASP A 540 1.40 1.65 2.42
C ASP A 540 1.54 0.19 2.90
N SER A 541 2.50 -0.54 2.33
CA SER A 541 2.78 -1.94 2.68
C SER A 541 3.22 -2.15 4.14
N SER A 542 3.62 -1.10 4.85
CA SER A 542 3.97 -1.12 6.26
C SER A 542 2.78 -0.82 7.18
N GLY A 543 1.61 -0.54 6.60
CA GLY A 543 0.38 -0.17 7.31
C GLY A 543 0.37 1.28 7.81
N ASN A 544 1.23 2.15 7.27
CA ASN A 544 1.10 3.58 7.51
C ASN A 544 -0.03 4.14 6.65
N SER A 545 -0.84 5.02 7.22
CA SER A 545 -1.92 5.68 6.49
C SER A 545 -1.57 7.12 6.13
N TYR A 546 -1.99 7.52 4.93
CA TYR A 546 -1.82 8.86 4.38
C TYR A 546 -3.20 9.42 4.12
N ILE A 547 -3.52 10.54 4.75
CA ILE A 547 -4.84 11.14 4.76
C ILE A 547 -4.75 12.55 4.20
N THR A 548 -5.71 12.94 3.40
CA THR A 548 -5.84 14.31 2.90
C THR A 548 -7.25 14.84 3.11
N GLY A 549 -7.36 16.14 3.16
CA GLY A 549 -8.61 16.86 3.34
C GLY A 549 -8.35 18.34 3.53
N TYR A 550 -9.24 19.02 4.25
CA TYR A 550 -9.10 20.45 4.57
C TYR A 550 -9.51 20.73 6.02
N PHE A 551 -8.97 21.81 6.57
CA PHE A 551 -9.22 22.21 7.94
C PHE A 551 -9.42 23.72 8.05
N GLU A 552 -10.16 24.13 9.08
CA GLU A 552 -10.46 25.53 9.39
C GLU A 552 -9.91 25.86 10.79
N GLY A 553 -9.25 27.03 10.95
CA GLY A 553 -8.73 27.45 12.25
C GLY A 553 -7.41 26.79 12.62
N THR A 554 -7.24 26.39 13.89
CA THR A 554 -5.99 25.83 14.40
C THR A 554 -6.18 24.37 14.83
N VAL A 555 -5.44 23.46 14.23
CA VAL A 555 -5.48 22.01 14.48
C VAL A 555 -4.08 21.53 14.86
N ASP A 556 -3.97 20.69 15.89
CA ASP A 556 -2.77 19.90 16.17
C ASP A 556 -2.93 18.50 15.53
N PHE A 557 -2.17 18.25 14.47
CA PHE A 557 -2.10 16.95 13.80
C PHE A 557 -1.10 15.98 14.45
N GLY A 558 -0.61 16.28 15.66
CA GLY A 558 0.36 15.49 16.41
C GLY A 558 1.81 16.01 16.32
N GLY A 559 2.05 17.07 15.55
CA GLY A 559 3.33 17.77 15.39
C GLY A 559 3.35 19.19 15.97
N GLY A 560 2.28 19.59 16.66
CA GLY A 560 2.03 20.93 17.15
C GLY A 560 0.98 21.66 16.30
N ASP A 561 0.57 22.81 16.80
CA ASP A 561 -0.52 23.62 16.20
C ASP A 561 -0.19 24.13 14.81
N VAL A 562 -1.08 23.87 13.86
CA VAL A 562 -1.08 24.44 12.51
C VAL A 562 -2.36 25.26 12.33
N THR A 563 -2.20 26.50 11.86
CA THR A 563 -3.34 27.41 11.67
C THR A 563 -3.58 27.67 10.20
N SER A 564 -4.84 27.54 9.75
CA SER A 564 -5.22 27.85 8.37
C SER A 564 -5.01 29.35 8.07
N ALA A 565 -4.48 29.64 6.88
CA ALA A 565 -4.15 31.01 6.46
C ALA A 565 -5.40 31.81 6.04
N GLY A 566 -6.51 31.12 5.78
CA GLY A 566 -7.76 31.71 5.33
C GLY A 566 -8.97 31.08 6.00
N ASN A 567 -10.01 30.79 5.21
CA ASN A 567 -11.18 30.05 5.71
C ASN A 567 -10.82 28.57 5.91
N THR A 568 -10.31 27.92 4.87
CA THR A 568 -9.91 26.51 4.89
C THR A 568 -8.58 26.31 4.17
N ASP A 569 -7.71 25.47 4.71
CA ASP A 569 -6.48 25.05 4.07
C ASP A 569 -6.45 23.52 3.94
N ILE A 570 -5.73 23.01 2.94
CA ILE A 570 -5.52 21.56 2.75
C ILE A 570 -4.49 21.03 3.73
N PHE A 571 -4.61 19.74 4.06
CA PHE A 571 -3.58 19.01 4.81
C PHE A 571 -3.24 17.68 4.14
N VAL A 572 -2.03 17.19 4.42
CA VAL A 572 -1.62 15.81 4.21
C VAL A 572 -1.04 15.31 5.52
N LEU A 573 -1.65 14.27 6.07
CA LEU A 573 -1.29 13.66 7.35
C LEU A 573 -0.78 12.24 7.13
N LYS A 574 0.33 11.89 7.78
CA LYS A 574 0.81 10.51 7.84
C LYS A 574 0.68 9.99 9.27
N LEU A 575 0.01 8.85 9.43
CA LEU A 575 -0.02 8.10 10.68
C LEU A 575 0.71 6.77 10.52
N ASN A 576 1.38 6.32 11.57
CA ASN A 576 1.97 4.99 11.60
C ASN A 576 0.89 3.90 11.77
N SER A 577 1.28 2.64 11.67
CA SER A 577 0.35 1.50 11.76
C SER A 577 -0.40 1.37 13.10
N SER A 578 0.01 2.11 14.15
CA SER A 578 -0.65 2.18 15.45
C SER A 578 -1.48 3.46 15.67
N GLY A 579 -1.62 4.31 14.64
CA GLY A 579 -2.43 5.52 14.69
C GLY A 579 -1.72 6.76 15.25
N GLY A 580 -0.43 6.65 15.58
CA GLY A 580 0.36 7.80 16.03
C GLY A 580 0.85 8.66 14.86
N GLY A 581 0.86 9.99 15.03
CA GLY A 581 1.51 10.91 14.10
C GLY A 581 3.00 10.59 13.97
N ILE A 582 3.53 10.63 12.74
CA ILE A 582 4.97 10.59 12.51
C ILE A 582 5.36 12.05 12.28
N GLY A 583 5.91 12.66 13.35
CA GLY A 583 6.42 14.03 13.34
C GLY A 583 7.66 14.16 12.46
#